data_b09f72a7b314011e0b527d4ab3244504
#
_entry.id   b09f72a7b314011e0b527d4ab3244504
#
_cell.length_a   1.000
_cell.length_b   1.000
_cell.length_c   1.000
_cell.angle_alpha   90.00
_cell.angle_beta   90.00
_cell.angle_gamma   90.00
#
_symmetry.space_group_name_H-M   'P 1'
#
loop_
_entity.id
_entity.type
_entity.pdbx_description
1 polymer ?
#
loop_
_entity_poly.entity_id
_entity_poly.type
_entity_poly.pdbx_seq_one_letter_code
_entity_poly.pdbx_strand_id
1 'polypeptide(L)'
;MAHHTAKSDYSDLTERLNRFPQGAPPSELLNKILAMLFSEREARLVSLLPIRPFTAARAADIWKMGLSEALKILDQLSSRAILVDIDQDGTTQYVLPPPMAGFFEFSMMRVREDIDQKCLSELFYEYLNVEEDFIKNLFTLGDTQLGRIFVHEPVLTNGNAIHVMDYERASEVIKTASHMGISTCYCRHKMYHVGKACDNPMDICMTFNTSARSLIKYGHARKVDAAEGMDLLDLAYASNLVQFGENVRERVNFICNCCGCCCEAMIAARRFAIYNPVHTSNFIPEIKSADCTGCGKCVTICPVEAMTLVSAHDPKHPKQKKARLNEEVCLGCGLCVRACPEGCLTLVSLAKRVITPLNSAHRSVVMAIERGTFQHLIFDNRVLFSHRALSAVLGVVLKLPPVKQIMASQQVKSRYLETLISKM
;
A
#
# COMPACT_ATOMS: atom_id res chain seq x y z
N MET A 1 -15.32 -40.75 14.41
CA MET A 1 -13.99 -40.24 14.77
C MET A 1 -14.07 -38.71 14.71
N ALA A 2 -14.03 -38.07 15.87
CA ALA A 2 -14.15 -36.63 15.96
C ALA A 2 -12.82 -36.01 15.50
N HIS A 3 -12.81 -35.35 14.36
CA HIS A 3 -11.77 -34.39 14.05
C HIS A 3 -11.94 -33.20 15.01
N HIS A 4 -11.25 -33.24 16.14
CA HIS A 4 -10.90 -32.04 16.84
C HIS A 4 -10.03 -31.23 15.88
N THR A 5 -10.59 -30.24 15.23
CA THR A 5 -9.84 -29.17 14.59
C THR A 5 -9.12 -28.42 15.70
N ALA A 6 -7.90 -28.86 16.01
CA ALA A 6 -6.98 -28.06 16.80
C ALA A 6 -6.88 -26.71 16.07
N LYS A 7 -7.21 -25.63 16.77
CA LYS A 7 -7.07 -24.28 16.28
C LYS A 7 -5.61 -24.15 15.85
N SER A 8 -5.31 -24.02 14.57
CA SER A 8 -3.93 -24.01 14.10
C SER A 8 -3.22 -22.76 14.62
N ASP A 9 -1.91 -22.83 14.86
CA ASP A 9 -1.11 -21.66 15.29
C ASP A 9 -1.24 -20.50 14.29
N TYR A 10 -1.53 -20.77 13.03
CA TYR A 10 -1.80 -19.76 11.98
C TYR A 10 -3.17 -19.08 12.16
N SER A 11 -4.16 -19.73 12.78
CA SER A 11 -5.44 -19.10 13.12
C SER A 11 -5.27 -17.95 14.12
N ASP A 12 -4.43 -18.11 15.14
CA ASP A 12 -4.15 -17.06 16.12
C ASP A 12 -3.34 -15.92 15.49
N LEU A 13 -2.41 -16.24 14.57
CA LEU A 13 -1.69 -15.24 13.78
C LEU A 13 -2.65 -14.46 12.86
N THR A 14 -3.56 -15.15 12.17
CA THR A 14 -4.59 -14.51 11.33
C THR A 14 -5.48 -13.57 12.15
N GLU A 15 -5.88 -13.99 13.36
CA GLU A 15 -6.64 -13.13 14.29
C GLU A 15 -5.83 -11.86 14.65
N ARG A 16 -4.52 -12.01 14.89
CA ARG A 16 -3.64 -10.85 15.14
C ARG A 16 -3.56 -9.92 13.94
N LEU A 17 -3.39 -10.45 12.73
CA LEU A 17 -3.34 -9.63 11.51
C LEU A 17 -4.62 -8.80 11.36
N ASN A 18 -5.78 -9.37 11.65
CA ASN A 18 -7.07 -8.70 11.54
C ASN A 18 -7.38 -7.68 12.66
N ARG A 19 -6.53 -7.55 13.65
CA ARG A 19 -6.58 -6.44 14.61
C ARG A 19 -6.02 -5.14 14.03
N PHE A 20 -5.12 -5.24 13.07
CA PHE A 20 -4.61 -4.08 12.33
C PHE A 20 -5.61 -3.65 11.26
N PRO A 21 -5.71 -2.34 10.91
CA PRO A 21 -6.70 -1.87 9.92
C PRO A 21 -6.59 -2.53 8.54
N GLN A 22 -5.40 -2.98 8.16
CA GLN A 22 -5.13 -3.68 6.91
C GLN A 22 -5.12 -5.20 7.08
N GLY A 23 -6.05 -5.78 7.81
CA GLY A 23 -6.09 -7.21 8.06
C GLY A 23 -5.95 -8.11 6.83
N ALA A 24 -6.12 -9.40 7.05
CA ALA A 24 -6.16 -10.40 5.98
C ALA A 24 -7.36 -11.32 6.24
N PRO A 25 -8.35 -11.38 5.34
CA PRO A 25 -9.50 -12.28 5.48
C PRO A 25 -9.03 -13.73 5.65
N PRO A 26 -9.60 -14.46 6.63
CA PRO A 26 -9.25 -15.87 6.83
C PRO A 26 -9.62 -16.71 5.61
N SER A 27 -8.68 -17.51 5.12
CA SER A 27 -8.92 -18.54 4.10
C SER A 27 -7.91 -19.66 4.23
N GLU A 28 -8.13 -20.79 3.55
CA GLU A 28 -7.15 -21.87 3.47
C GLU A 28 -5.88 -21.43 2.73
N LEU A 29 -6.02 -20.55 1.72
CA LEU A 29 -4.87 -19.99 1.00
C LEU A 29 -4.02 -19.12 1.91
N LEU A 30 -4.63 -18.28 2.75
CA LEU A 30 -3.89 -17.50 3.74
C LEU A 30 -3.11 -18.41 4.70
N ASN A 31 -3.73 -19.48 5.19
CA ASN A 31 -3.04 -20.43 6.07
C ASN A 31 -1.81 -21.06 5.38
N LYS A 32 -1.91 -21.44 4.11
CA LYS A 32 -0.79 -21.96 3.32
C LYS A 32 0.31 -20.91 3.12
N ILE A 33 -0.05 -19.67 2.83
CA ILE A 33 0.89 -18.54 2.71
C ILE A 33 1.63 -18.34 4.04
N LEU A 34 0.90 -18.28 5.15
CA LEU A 34 1.49 -18.10 6.47
C LEU A 34 2.41 -19.27 6.85
N ALA A 35 2.05 -20.51 6.50
CA ALA A 35 2.89 -21.70 6.73
C ALA A 35 4.19 -21.69 5.91
N MET A 36 4.23 -21.04 4.76
CA MET A 36 5.46 -20.83 4.00
C MET A 36 6.34 -19.74 4.60
N LEU A 37 5.74 -18.74 5.24
CA LEU A 37 6.46 -17.57 5.77
C LEU A 37 6.89 -17.74 7.23
N PHE A 38 6.17 -18.54 8.02
CA PHE A 38 6.39 -18.74 9.45
C PHE A 38 6.43 -20.23 9.79
N SER A 39 7.34 -20.65 10.65
CA SER A 39 7.17 -21.92 11.37
C SER A 39 6.01 -21.81 12.38
N GLU A 40 5.43 -22.94 12.82
CA GLU A 40 4.37 -22.96 13.83
C GLU A 40 4.77 -22.24 15.11
N ARG A 41 6.03 -22.44 15.56
CA ARG A 41 6.57 -21.73 16.73
C ARG A 41 6.58 -20.21 16.51
N GLU A 42 7.03 -19.74 15.36
CA GLU A 42 7.06 -18.31 15.05
C GLU A 42 5.66 -17.73 14.91
N ALA A 43 4.74 -18.42 14.26
CA ALA A 43 3.34 -18.00 14.14
C ALA A 43 2.71 -17.79 15.50
N ARG A 44 2.94 -18.73 16.45
CA ARG A 44 2.48 -18.63 17.83
C ARG A 44 3.11 -17.46 18.56
N LEU A 45 4.43 -17.29 18.47
CA LEU A 45 5.14 -16.19 19.15
C LEU A 45 4.68 -14.84 18.59
N VAL A 46 4.60 -14.69 17.28
CA VAL A 46 4.21 -13.44 16.61
C VAL A 46 2.73 -13.11 16.87
N SER A 47 1.85 -14.09 17.01
CA SER A 47 0.43 -13.87 17.34
C SER A 47 0.22 -13.13 18.66
N LEU A 48 1.15 -13.28 19.61
CA LEU A 48 1.11 -12.64 20.93
C LEU A 48 1.63 -11.20 20.93
N LEU A 49 2.43 -10.81 19.91
CA LEU A 49 3.08 -9.51 19.87
C LEU A 49 2.08 -8.36 19.67
N PRO A 50 2.38 -7.16 20.17
CA PRO A 50 1.61 -5.96 19.92
C PRO A 50 1.48 -5.66 18.41
N ILE A 51 0.42 -4.94 18.01
CA ILE A 51 0.30 -4.42 16.65
C ILE A 51 1.05 -3.08 16.46
N ARG A 52 1.33 -2.38 17.56
CA ARG A 52 2.19 -1.19 17.59
C ARG A 52 3.67 -1.58 17.71
N PRO A 53 4.62 -0.68 17.40
CA PRO A 53 6.04 -0.91 17.65
C PRO A 53 6.32 -1.31 19.11
N PHE A 54 7.25 -2.26 19.33
CA PHE A 54 7.59 -2.80 20.63
C PHE A 54 9.11 -3.05 20.73
N THR A 55 9.64 -3.03 21.96
CA THR A 55 11.05 -3.33 22.23
C THR A 55 11.29 -4.84 22.41
N ALA A 56 12.55 -5.27 22.29
CA ALA A 56 12.94 -6.65 22.56
C ALA A 56 12.62 -7.07 24.01
N ALA A 57 12.79 -6.17 24.98
CA ALA A 57 12.41 -6.42 26.37
C ALA A 57 10.91 -6.73 26.50
N ARG A 58 10.09 -5.97 25.77
CA ARG A 58 8.64 -6.21 25.75
C ARG A 58 8.27 -7.56 25.13
N ALA A 59 8.94 -7.95 24.06
CA ALA A 59 8.75 -9.27 23.46
C ALA A 59 9.18 -10.40 24.43
N ALA A 60 10.32 -10.26 25.11
CA ALA A 60 10.81 -11.21 26.11
C ALA A 60 9.81 -11.42 27.24
N ASP A 61 9.22 -10.33 27.78
CA ASP A 61 8.18 -10.40 28.81
C ASP A 61 6.92 -11.13 28.33
N ILE A 62 6.45 -10.83 27.11
CA ILE A 62 5.27 -11.46 26.52
C ILE A 62 5.50 -12.95 26.28
N TRP A 63 6.67 -13.30 25.77
CA TRP A 63 7.06 -14.68 25.44
C TRP A 63 7.53 -15.48 26.67
N LYS A 64 7.74 -14.81 27.83
CA LYS A 64 8.25 -15.40 29.06
C LYS A 64 9.58 -16.11 28.85
N MET A 65 10.50 -15.45 28.17
CA MET A 65 11.85 -15.96 27.85
C MET A 65 12.92 -14.92 28.16
N GLY A 66 14.19 -15.34 28.12
CA GLY A 66 15.32 -14.43 28.33
C GLY A 66 15.46 -13.41 27.20
N LEU A 67 15.92 -12.19 27.51
CA LEU A 67 16.11 -11.12 26.53
C LEU A 67 17.03 -11.53 25.36
N SER A 68 18.10 -12.28 25.63
CA SER A 68 19.04 -12.76 24.59
C SER A 68 18.37 -13.73 23.61
N GLU A 69 17.47 -14.59 24.09
CA GLU A 69 16.70 -15.49 23.23
C GLU A 69 15.69 -14.73 22.40
N ALA A 70 14.97 -13.78 23.02
CA ALA A 70 14.02 -12.92 22.32
C ALA A 70 14.69 -12.12 21.19
N LEU A 71 15.85 -11.52 21.46
CA LEU A 71 16.63 -10.79 20.46
C LEU A 71 17.02 -11.67 19.27
N LYS A 72 17.46 -12.92 19.49
CA LYS A 72 17.77 -13.85 18.39
C LYS A 72 16.55 -14.13 17.52
N ILE A 73 15.40 -14.36 18.11
CA ILE A 73 14.15 -14.62 17.36
C ILE A 73 13.74 -13.37 16.57
N LEU A 74 13.78 -12.20 17.20
CA LEU A 74 13.45 -10.94 16.54
C LEU A 74 14.38 -10.64 15.38
N ASP A 75 15.68 -10.88 15.54
CA ASP A 75 16.67 -10.70 14.47
C ASP A 75 16.45 -11.70 13.31
N GLN A 76 16.16 -12.96 13.61
CA GLN A 76 15.80 -13.96 12.59
C GLN A 76 14.54 -13.58 11.81
N LEU A 77 13.50 -13.06 12.47
CA LEU A 77 12.30 -12.60 11.80
C LEU A 77 12.56 -11.34 10.96
N SER A 78 13.39 -10.42 11.47
CA SER A 78 13.74 -9.19 10.74
C SER A 78 14.66 -9.47 9.55
N SER A 79 15.58 -10.44 9.67
CA SER A 79 16.46 -10.83 8.55
C SER A 79 15.71 -11.43 7.36
N ARG A 80 14.51 -11.93 7.58
CA ARG A 80 13.59 -12.41 6.53
C ARG A 80 12.56 -11.35 6.12
N ALA A 81 12.67 -10.12 6.63
CA ALA A 81 11.74 -9.02 6.43
C ALA A 81 10.28 -9.34 6.85
N ILE A 82 10.11 -10.25 7.80
CA ILE A 82 8.83 -10.48 8.48
C ILE A 82 8.57 -9.35 9.47
N LEU A 83 9.57 -8.96 10.27
CA LEU A 83 9.52 -7.77 11.11
C LEU A 83 10.35 -6.65 10.48
N VAL A 84 9.95 -5.42 10.72
CA VAL A 84 10.74 -4.23 10.44
C VAL A 84 11.32 -3.71 11.76
N ASP A 85 12.63 -3.50 11.80
CA ASP A 85 13.30 -2.86 12.92
C ASP A 85 13.36 -1.34 12.71
N ILE A 86 13.03 -0.61 13.77
CA ILE A 86 12.94 0.85 13.80
C ILE A 86 13.93 1.33 14.87
N ASP A 87 14.82 2.23 14.52
CA ASP A 87 15.65 2.91 15.52
C ASP A 87 14.97 4.22 15.89
N GLN A 88 14.64 4.33 17.15
CA GLN A 88 14.07 5.53 17.74
C GLN A 88 14.91 5.93 18.95
N ASP A 89 15.62 7.06 18.83
CA ASP A 89 16.45 7.64 19.89
C ASP A 89 17.46 6.63 20.52
N GLY A 90 18.10 5.82 19.67
CA GLY A 90 19.08 4.81 20.09
C GLY A 90 18.46 3.54 20.67
N THR A 91 17.14 3.40 20.64
CA THR A 91 16.43 2.18 21.05
C THR A 91 15.84 1.48 19.82
N THR A 92 16.20 0.21 19.61
CA THR A 92 15.59 -0.59 18.54
C THR A 92 14.20 -1.05 18.95
N GLN A 93 13.22 -0.71 18.15
CA GLN A 93 11.86 -1.22 18.21
C GLN A 93 11.59 -2.13 17.01
N TYR A 94 10.63 -3.00 17.14
CA TYR A 94 10.21 -3.95 16.11
C TYR A 94 8.72 -3.79 15.84
N VAL A 95 8.31 -4.00 14.61
CA VAL A 95 6.89 -4.05 14.23
C VAL A 95 6.68 -5.13 13.18
N LEU A 96 5.58 -5.86 13.28
CA LEU A 96 5.08 -6.66 12.14
C LEU A 96 4.34 -5.70 11.21
N PRO A 97 4.88 -5.42 10.02
CA PRO A 97 4.16 -4.63 9.03
C PRO A 97 2.88 -5.37 8.61
N PRO A 98 1.89 -4.68 8.05
CA PRO A 98 0.68 -5.34 7.55
C PRO A 98 1.02 -6.34 6.43
N PRO A 99 0.08 -7.22 6.04
CA PRO A 99 0.29 -8.11 4.91
C PRO A 99 0.67 -7.35 3.63
N MET A 100 -0.16 -6.43 3.17
CA MET A 100 0.11 -5.63 1.96
C MET A 100 0.78 -4.30 2.31
N ALA A 101 1.69 -3.84 1.48
CA ALA A 101 2.72 -2.83 1.75
C ALA A 101 3.55 -3.22 2.98
N GLY A 102 3.88 -4.50 3.06
CA GLY A 102 4.56 -5.10 4.19
C GLY A 102 5.11 -6.51 3.89
N PHE A 103 4.93 -7.45 4.81
CA PHE A 103 5.70 -8.70 4.77
C PHE A 103 5.36 -9.62 3.59
N PHE A 104 4.19 -9.53 2.95
CA PHE A 104 3.90 -10.26 1.72
C PHE A 104 4.81 -9.77 0.60
N GLU A 105 4.87 -8.46 0.37
CA GLU A 105 5.74 -7.89 -0.66
C GLU A 105 7.21 -8.13 -0.34
N PHE A 106 7.61 -7.91 0.91
CA PHE A 106 9.01 -8.06 1.33
C PHE A 106 9.54 -9.48 1.11
N SER A 107 8.67 -10.50 1.21
CA SER A 107 9.03 -11.90 0.92
C SER A 107 9.43 -12.15 -0.53
N MET A 108 9.01 -11.26 -1.45
CA MET A 108 9.22 -11.37 -2.90
C MET A 108 10.08 -10.23 -3.49
N MET A 109 10.56 -9.29 -2.67
CA MET A 109 11.31 -8.13 -3.15
C MET A 109 12.79 -8.42 -3.45
N ARG A 110 13.21 -9.67 -3.36
CA ARG A 110 14.49 -10.20 -3.83
C ARG A 110 14.34 -11.67 -4.22
N VAL A 111 15.27 -12.19 -5.00
CA VAL A 111 15.37 -13.64 -5.21
C VAL A 111 15.85 -14.28 -3.90
N ARG A 112 15.23 -15.38 -3.49
CA ARG A 112 15.49 -16.10 -2.24
C ARG A 112 15.64 -17.60 -2.51
N GLU A 113 16.59 -18.21 -1.82
CA GLU A 113 16.84 -19.66 -1.88
C GLU A 113 16.19 -20.43 -0.71
N ASP A 114 15.81 -19.70 0.34
CA ASP A 114 15.23 -20.26 1.59
C ASP A 114 13.72 -20.49 1.53
N ILE A 115 13.07 -20.08 0.44
CA ILE A 115 11.62 -20.23 0.23
C ILE A 115 11.33 -20.53 -1.24
N ASP A 116 10.37 -21.40 -1.51
CA ASP A 116 9.87 -21.63 -2.87
C ASP A 116 9.00 -20.44 -3.32
N GLN A 117 9.65 -19.45 -3.96
CA GLN A 117 8.98 -18.24 -4.43
C GLN A 117 8.00 -18.51 -5.57
N LYS A 118 8.15 -19.61 -6.33
CA LYS A 118 7.17 -20.00 -7.34
C LYS A 118 5.88 -20.45 -6.67
N CYS A 119 5.95 -21.39 -5.74
CA CYS A 119 4.79 -21.86 -4.98
C CYS A 119 4.12 -20.69 -4.22
N LEU A 120 4.93 -19.82 -3.57
CA LEU A 120 4.41 -18.64 -2.88
C LEU A 120 3.70 -17.68 -3.84
N SER A 121 4.22 -17.49 -5.06
CA SER A 121 3.61 -16.65 -6.09
C SER A 121 2.26 -17.19 -6.57
N GLU A 122 2.16 -18.50 -6.76
CA GLU A 122 0.91 -19.17 -7.11
C GLU A 122 -0.14 -18.98 -6.01
N LEU A 123 0.23 -19.18 -4.74
CA LEU A 123 -0.65 -18.94 -3.59
C LEU A 123 -1.08 -17.47 -3.47
N PHE A 124 -0.14 -16.53 -3.65
CA PHE A 124 -0.48 -15.10 -3.68
C PHE A 124 -1.42 -14.78 -4.84
N TYR A 125 -1.19 -15.34 -6.02
CA TYR A 125 -2.07 -15.10 -7.17
C TYR A 125 -3.49 -15.58 -6.88
N GLU A 126 -3.65 -16.79 -6.36
CA GLU A 126 -4.97 -17.31 -5.97
C GLU A 126 -5.63 -16.46 -4.88
N TYR A 127 -4.92 -16.12 -3.82
CA TYR A 127 -5.46 -15.36 -2.69
C TYR A 127 -5.80 -13.90 -3.02
N LEU A 128 -5.00 -13.24 -3.87
CA LEU A 128 -5.16 -11.82 -4.18
C LEU A 128 -6.02 -11.56 -5.43
N ASN A 129 -5.91 -12.42 -6.43
CA ASN A 129 -6.49 -12.16 -7.74
C ASN A 129 -7.68 -13.07 -8.09
N VAL A 130 -7.82 -14.23 -7.44
CA VAL A 130 -8.90 -15.18 -7.67
C VAL A 130 -9.94 -15.13 -6.55
N GLU A 131 -9.56 -15.27 -5.26
CA GLU A 131 -10.48 -15.13 -4.13
C GLU A 131 -11.02 -13.70 -3.99
N GLU A 132 -10.24 -12.68 -4.34
CA GLU A 132 -10.57 -11.25 -4.34
C GLU A 132 -10.92 -10.62 -2.98
N ASP A 133 -11.34 -11.37 -1.98
CA ASP A 133 -11.80 -10.82 -0.69
C ASP A 133 -10.76 -9.97 0.00
N PHE A 134 -9.49 -10.39 -0.06
CA PHE A 134 -8.39 -9.62 0.53
C PHE A 134 -8.21 -8.27 -0.18
N ILE A 135 -8.10 -8.27 -1.51
CA ILE A 135 -7.91 -7.06 -2.32
C ILE A 135 -9.12 -6.14 -2.19
N LYS A 136 -10.32 -6.71 -2.24
CA LYS A 136 -11.56 -5.95 -2.02
C LYS A 136 -11.57 -5.29 -0.64
N ASN A 137 -11.33 -6.04 0.42
CA ASN A 137 -11.30 -5.50 1.78
C ASN A 137 -10.20 -4.45 1.97
N LEU A 138 -9.01 -4.69 1.39
CA LEU A 138 -7.88 -3.77 1.48
C LEU A 138 -8.20 -2.41 0.87
N PHE A 139 -8.79 -2.39 -0.32
CA PHE A 139 -8.94 -1.20 -1.16
C PHE A 139 -10.34 -0.58 -1.15
N THR A 140 -11.35 -1.21 -0.56
CA THR A 140 -12.73 -0.68 -0.61
C THR A 140 -13.35 -0.41 0.76
N LEU A 141 -12.68 -0.80 1.86
CA LEU A 141 -13.18 -0.52 3.21
C LEU A 141 -12.65 0.82 3.74
N GLY A 142 -13.58 1.74 4.01
CA GLY A 142 -13.29 3.09 4.50
C GLY A 142 -12.93 4.09 3.39
N ASP A 143 -12.86 5.36 3.76
CA ASP A 143 -12.56 6.47 2.85
C ASP A 143 -11.05 6.75 2.73
N THR A 144 -10.27 6.31 3.72
CA THR A 144 -8.81 6.51 3.74
C THR A 144 -8.11 5.33 3.08
N GLN A 145 -7.58 5.54 1.89
CA GLN A 145 -6.89 4.51 1.14
C GLN A 145 -5.44 4.32 1.57
N LEU A 146 -4.90 3.11 1.32
CA LEU A 146 -3.52 2.74 1.61
C LEU A 146 -2.53 3.62 0.85
N GLY A 147 -2.81 3.84 -0.43
CA GLY A 147 -1.94 4.53 -1.34
C GLY A 147 -2.66 5.53 -2.23
N ARG A 148 -1.88 6.36 -2.86
CA ARG A 148 -2.31 7.39 -3.81
C ARG A 148 -1.40 7.43 -5.02
N ILE A 149 -1.87 8.07 -6.06
CA ILE A 149 -1.08 8.36 -7.25
C ILE A 149 -0.30 9.67 -7.02
N PHE A 150 0.99 9.65 -7.35
CA PHE A 150 1.79 10.85 -7.51
C PHE A 150 1.59 11.42 -8.91
N VAL A 151 1.70 12.74 -9.01
CA VAL A 151 1.55 13.40 -10.32
C VAL A 151 2.71 13.03 -11.25
N HIS A 152 2.42 12.84 -12.54
CA HIS A 152 3.45 12.62 -13.53
C HIS A 152 4.12 13.96 -13.87
N GLU A 153 5.21 14.26 -13.18
CA GLU A 153 5.88 15.57 -13.22
C GLU A 153 6.27 16.04 -14.63
N PRO A 154 6.74 15.17 -15.57
CA PRO A 154 7.09 15.59 -16.92
C PRO A 154 5.96 16.17 -17.77
N VAL A 155 4.69 15.97 -17.40
CA VAL A 155 3.55 16.55 -18.15
C VAL A 155 2.96 17.80 -17.49
N LEU A 156 3.57 18.29 -16.41
CA LEU A 156 3.14 19.52 -15.76
C LEU A 156 3.53 20.73 -16.61
N THR A 157 2.56 21.60 -16.86
CA THR A 157 2.80 22.91 -17.45
C THR A 157 3.16 23.92 -16.36
N ASN A 158 3.80 25.04 -16.71
CA ASN A 158 4.14 26.11 -15.77
C ASN A 158 2.92 26.58 -14.95
N GLY A 159 1.74 26.65 -15.58
CA GLY A 159 0.49 27.03 -14.92
C GLY A 159 0.00 26.00 -13.90
N ASN A 160 0.22 24.71 -14.15
CA ASN A 160 -0.24 23.62 -13.27
C ASN A 160 0.78 23.29 -12.18
N ALA A 161 2.07 23.50 -12.45
CA ALA A 161 3.16 23.17 -11.52
C ALA A 161 3.05 23.91 -10.17
N ILE A 162 2.51 25.13 -10.16
CA ILE A 162 2.28 25.92 -8.95
C ILE A 162 1.18 25.36 -8.04
N HIS A 163 0.31 24.51 -8.57
CA HIS A 163 -0.78 23.87 -7.82
C HIS A 163 -0.41 22.51 -7.26
N VAL A 164 0.78 21.98 -7.59
CA VAL A 164 1.27 20.69 -7.09
C VAL A 164 2.00 20.88 -5.77
N MET A 165 1.51 20.24 -4.71
CA MET A 165 2.18 20.26 -3.41
C MET A 165 3.41 19.38 -3.42
N ASP A 166 4.42 19.70 -2.61
CA ASP A 166 5.68 18.96 -2.53
C ASP A 166 5.45 17.47 -2.25
N TYR A 167 4.53 17.15 -1.34
CA TYR A 167 4.20 15.77 -1.01
C TYR A 167 3.47 15.00 -2.14
N GLU A 168 3.07 15.67 -3.22
CA GLU A 168 2.45 15.06 -4.42
C GLU A 168 3.49 14.72 -5.50
N ARG A 169 4.75 15.09 -5.29
CA ARG A 169 5.88 14.88 -6.20
C ARG A 169 6.73 13.70 -5.74
N ALA A 170 6.92 12.73 -6.64
CA ALA A 170 7.83 11.61 -6.37
C ALA A 170 9.28 12.10 -6.24
N SER A 171 9.68 13.08 -7.05
CA SER A 171 11.01 13.69 -7.01
C SER A 171 11.33 14.31 -5.65
N GLU A 172 10.34 14.91 -4.98
CA GLU A 172 10.56 15.54 -3.68
C GLU A 172 10.71 14.51 -2.56
N VAL A 173 9.95 13.41 -2.64
CA VAL A 173 10.16 12.27 -1.71
C VAL A 173 11.58 11.71 -1.85
N ILE A 174 12.08 11.54 -3.08
CA ILE A 174 13.44 11.06 -3.35
C ILE A 174 14.49 11.99 -2.74
N LYS A 175 14.36 13.30 -2.94
CA LYS A 175 15.32 14.30 -2.46
C LYS A 175 15.36 14.43 -0.94
N THR A 176 14.23 14.23 -0.27
CA THR A 176 14.09 14.48 1.18
C THR A 176 14.19 13.22 2.04
N ALA A 177 14.22 12.03 1.43
CA ALA A 177 14.30 10.76 2.14
C ALA A 177 15.64 10.61 2.90
N SER A 178 15.60 10.17 4.15
CA SER A 178 16.79 9.87 4.95
C SER A 178 17.55 8.61 4.47
N HIS A 179 16.82 7.67 3.92
CA HIS A 179 17.32 6.41 3.35
C HIS A 179 16.48 6.08 2.12
N MET A 180 17.11 5.50 1.12
CA MET A 180 16.44 5.01 -0.09
C MET A 180 16.97 3.66 -0.49
N GLY A 181 16.07 2.73 -0.78
CA GLY A 181 16.37 1.36 -1.21
C GLY A 181 15.59 1.00 -2.46
N ILE A 182 16.24 0.26 -3.35
CA ILE A 182 15.64 -0.30 -4.56
C ILE A 182 15.57 -1.81 -4.42
N SER A 183 14.42 -2.35 -4.78
CA SER A 183 14.12 -3.77 -4.71
C SER A 183 13.43 -4.26 -5.97
N THR A 184 13.42 -5.57 -6.14
CA THR A 184 12.63 -6.24 -7.18
C THR A 184 11.13 -5.94 -6.97
N CYS A 185 10.44 -5.60 -8.04
CA CYS A 185 9.00 -5.32 -7.97
C CYS A 185 8.23 -6.60 -7.62
N TYR A 186 7.65 -6.65 -6.42
CA TYR A 186 6.83 -7.77 -5.93
C TYR A 186 5.78 -8.22 -6.94
N CYS A 187 4.97 -7.29 -7.45
CA CYS A 187 3.86 -7.62 -8.33
C CYS A 187 4.33 -8.27 -9.65
N ARG A 188 5.41 -7.74 -10.28
CA ARG A 188 5.98 -8.33 -11.50
C ARG A 188 6.67 -9.64 -11.21
N HIS A 189 7.39 -9.77 -10.10
CA HIS A 189 8.07 -11.00 -9.69
C HIS A 189 7.05 -12.13 -9.44
N LYS A 190 5.95 -11.84 -8.73
CA LYS A 190 4.83 -12.75 -8.59
C LYS A 190 4.26 -13.15 -9.96
N MET A 191 3.98 -12.17 -10.81
CA MET A 191 3.41 -12.44 -12.15
C MET A 191 4.38 -13.18 -13.07
N TYR A 192 5.71 -13.00 -12.90
CA TYR A 192 6.72 -13.76 -13.63
C TYR A 192 6.60 -15.26 -13.33
N HIS A 193 6.51 -15.63 -12.05
CA HIS A 193 6.38 -17.03 -11.65
C HIS A 193 5.09 -17.70 -12.12
N VAL A 194 4.01 -16.92 -12.29
CA VAL A 194 2.72 -17.44 -12.82
C VAL A 194 2.58 -17.24 -14.34
N GLY A 195 3.65 -16.84 -15.04
CA GLY A 195 3.67 -16.70 -16.50
C GLY A 195 2.84 -15.55 -17.06
N LYS A 196 2.58 -14.50 -16.28
CA LYS A 196 1.72 -13.34 -16.65
C LYS A 196 2.42 -11.99 -16.52
N ALA A 197 3.74 -11.96 -16.34
CA ALA A 197 4.48 -10.70 -16.22
C ALA A 197 4.56 -9.92 -17.55
N CYS A 198 4.73 -8.61 -17.45
CA CYS A 198 5.11 -7.75 -18.56
C CYS A 198 6.64 -7.52 -18.58
N ASP A 199 7.14 -6.97 -19.69
CA ASP A 199 8.57 -6.71 -19.91
C ASP A 199 9.09 -5.40 -19.26
N ASN A 200 8.29 -4.75 -18.40
CA ASN A 200 8.72 -3.54 -17.70
C ASN A 200 9.86 -3.83 -16.69
N PRO A 201 10.69 -2.82 -16.37
CA PRO A 201 11.81 -2.98 -15.44
C PRO A 201 11.40 -3.67 -14.14
N MET A 202 12.20 -4.65 -13.69
CA MET A 202 11.92 -5.43 -12.48
C MET A 202 12.45 -4.72 -11.22
N ASP A 203 13.68 -4.20 -11.25
CA ASP A 203 14.34 -3.55 -10.11
C ASP A 203 14.04 -2.05 -10.08
N ILE A 204 12.81 -1.72 -9.68
CA ILE A 204 12.29 -0.36 -9.74
C ILE A 204 11.32 -0.04 -8.58
N CYS A 205 11.19 -0.93 -7.62
CA CYS A 205 10.37 -0.71 -6.44
C CYS A 205 11.18 0.11 -5.43
N MET A 206 10.68 1.29 -5.07
CA MET A 206 11.38 2.26 -4.22
C MET A 206 10.84 2.20 -2.79
N THR A 207 11.72 2.02 -1.83
CA THR A 207 11.42 2.16 -0.40
C THR A 207 12.21 3.32 0.19
N PHE A 208 11.67 3.95 1.22
CA PHE A 208 12.23 5.17 1.81
C PHE A 208 12.25 5.09 3.33
N ASN A 209 13.06 5.97 3.93
CA ASN A 209 13.10 6.24 5.36
C ASN A 209 13.28 4.96 6.22
N THR A 210 12.40 4.74 7.17
CA THR A 210 12.48 3.61 8.13
C THR A 210 12.41 2.25 7.45
N SER A 211 11.50 2.07 6.50
CA SER A 211 11.37 0.81 5.75
C SER A 211 12.61 0.53 4.93
N ALA A 212 13.15 1.53 4.22
CA ALA A 212 14.38 1.37 3.45
C ALA A 212 15.56 0.99 4.34
N ARG A 213 15.73 1.64 5.49
CA ARG A 213 16.81 1.33 6.42
C ARG A 213 16.81 -0.15 6.84
N SER A 214 15.66 -0.66 7.26
CA SER A 214 15.51 -2.06 7.67
C SER A 214 15.76 -3.02 6.50
N LEU A 215 15.14 -2.79 5.35
CA LEU A 215 15.30 -3.64 4.17
C LEU A 215 16.72 -3.65 3.63
N ILE A 216 17.43 -2.53 3.65
CA ILE A 216 18.84 -2.43 3.25
C ILE A 216 19.72 -3.20 4.24
N LYS A 217 19.51 -3.04 5.55
CA LYS A 217 20.28 -3.73 6.60
C LYS A 217 20.29 -5.24 6.40
N TYR A 218 19.16 -5.81 5.98
CA TYR A 218 18.99 -7.25 5.80
C TYR A 218 19.08 -7.72 4.33
N GLY A 219 19.51 -6.85 3.42
CA GLY A 219 19.74 -7.21 2.01
C GLY A 219 18.50 -7.46 1.18
N HIS A 220 17.34 -6.95 1.59
CA HIS A 220 16.09 -6.99 0.81
C HIS A 220 15.95 -5.80 -0.14
N ALA A 221 16.76 -4.76 0.06
CA ALA A 221 16.86 -3.62 -0.83
C ALA A 221 18.31 -3.22 -1.03
N ARG A 222 18.67 -2.78 -2.22
CA ARG A 222 19.95 -2.16 -2.52
C ARG A 222 19.88 -0.68 -2.16
N LYS A 223 20.86 -0.21 -1.37
CA LYS A 223 20.96 1.22 -1.04
C LYS A 223 21.30 2.03 -2.29
N VAL A 224 20.61 3.15 -2.48
CA VAL A 224 20.88 4.14 -3.54
C VAL A 224 20.89 5.54 -2.97
N ASP A 225 21.49 6.48 -3.68
CA ASP A 225 21.43 7.90 -3.39
C ASP A 225 20.29 8.60 -4.17
N ALA A 226 20.12 9.89 -3.94
CA ALA A 226 19.06 10.66 -4.57
C ALA A 226 19.27 10.81 -6.10
N ALA A 227 20.51 10.84 -6.58
CA ALA A 227 20.81 10.97 -8.00
C ALA A 227 20.37 9.70 -8.75
N GLU A 228 20.80 8.52 -8.29
CA GLU A 228 20.36 7.25 -8.86
C GLU A 228 18.85 7.05 -8.73
N GLY A 229 18.26 7.50 -7.60
CA GLY A 229 16.82 7.49 -7.40
C GLY A 229 16.05 8.32 -8.44
N MET A 230 16.58 9.46 -8.83
CA MET A 230 16.00 10.29 -9.91
C MET A 230 16.14 9.60 -11.26
N ASP A 231 17.29 8.99 -11.57
CA ASP A 231 17.49 8.23 -12.84
C ASP A 231 16.49 7.07 -12.94
N LEU A 232 16.23 6.37 -11.83
CA LEU A 232 15.22 5.30 -11.78
C LEU A 232 13.78 5.83 -11.91
N LEU A 233 13.49 7.03 -11.40
CA LEU A 233 12.20 7.70 -11.61
C LEU A 233 12.03 8.06 -13.08
N ASP A 234 13.07 8.58 -13.72
CA ASP A 234 13.05 8.92 -15.17
C ASP A 234 12.88 7.66 -16.03
N LEU A 235 13.55 6.55 -15.66
CA LEU A 235 13.32 5.24 -16.27
C LEU A 235 11.87 4.78 -16.12
N ALA A 236 11.27 4.97 -14.95
CA ALA A 236 9.87 4.64 -14.71
C ALA A 236 8.94 5.49 -15.58
N TYR A 237 9.21 6.78 -15.69
CA TYR A 237 8.49 7.68 -16.60
C TYR A 237 8.65 7.23 -18.06
N ALA A 238 9.87 6.91 -18.49
CA ALA A 238 10.14 6.42 -19.85
C ALA A 238 9.41 5.11 -20.15
N SER A 239 9.26 4.24 -19.17
CA SER A 239 8.54 2.96 -19.25
C SER A 239 7.02 3.09 -19.09
N ASN A 240 6.46 4.29 -19.06
CA ASN A 240 5.03 4.56 -18.85
C ASN A 240 4.45 3.92 -17.58
N LEU A 241 5.21 3.94 -16.49
CA LEU A 241 4.77 3.43 -15.20
C LEU A 241 4.12 4.52 -14.36
N VAL A 242 3.12 4.15 -13.59
CA VAL A 242 2.42 5.02 -12.65
C VAL A 242 3.13 5.02 -11.31
N GLN A 243 3.42 6.19 -10.76
CA GLN A 243 3.97 6.33 -9.42
C GLN A 243 2.83 6.21 -8.41
N PHE A 244 2.73 5.02 -7.80
CA PHE A 244 1.79 4.72 -6.73
C PHE A 244 2.55 4.63 -5.41
N GLY A 245 2.23 5.49 -4.46
CA GLY A 245 2.96 5.51 -3.21
C GLY A 245 2.06 5.63 -1.99
N GLU A 246 2.67 5.63 -0.83
CA GLU A 246 1.99 5.72 0.45
C GLU A 246 1.15 6.99 0.55
N ASN A 247 -0.09 6.86 1.01
CA ASN A 247 -1.02 7.99 1.13
C ASN A 247 -0.75 8.78 2.41
N VAL A 248 0.38 9.47 2.45
CA VAL A 248 0.77 10.37 3.55
C VAL A 248 1.51 11.60 3.00
N ARG A 249 1.60 12.68 3.82
CA ARG A 249 2.30 13.93 3.45
C ARG A 249 3.78 13.86 3.79
N GLU A 250 4.12 13.25 4.92
CA GLU A 250 5.47 13.23 5.48
C GLU A 250 5.97 11.81 5.64
N ARG A 251 7.28 11.62 5.48
CA ARG A 251 7.99 10.35 5.71
C ARG A 251 7.38 9.20 4.93
N VAL A 252 7.08 9.41 3.65
CA VAL A 252 6.63 8.35 2.74
C VAL A 252 7.59 7.16 2.82
N ASN A 253 7.06 5.94 2.98
CA ASN A 253 7.88 4.73 3.10
C ASN A 253 8.05 3.98 1.79
N PHE A 254 7.18 4.16 0.80
CA PHE A 254 7.31 3.51 -0.49
C PHE A 254 6.71 4.34 -1.64
N ILE A 255 7.31 4.21 -2.81
CA ILE A 255 6.75 4.58 -4.12
C ILE A 255 7.00 3.41 -5.05
N CYS A 256 5.93 2.78 -5.50
CA CYS A 256 5.95 1.74 -6.52
C CYS A 256 5.84 2.36 -7.91
N ASN A 257 6.49 1.77 -8.89
CA ASN A 257 6.39 2.14 -10.30
C ASN A 257 5.54 1.09 -11.03
N CYS A 258 4.26 1.38 -11.19
CA CYS A 258 3.20 0.43 -11.45
C CYS A 258 2.78 0.35 -12.91
N CYS A 259 2.59 -0.87 -13.43
CA CYS A 259 1.91 -1.14 -14.71
C CYS A 259 0.45 -1.56 -14.45
N GLY A 260 -0.42 -1.40 -15.44
CA GLY A 260 -1.84 -1.80 -15.33
C GLY A 260 -2.08 -3.32 -15.31
N CYS A 261 -1.10 -4.13 -15.73
CA CYS A 261 -1.25 -5.58 -15.91
C CYS A 261 -0.82 -6.43 -14.69
N CYS A 262 0.19 -5.97 -13.94
CA CYS A 262 0.76 -6.75 -12.83
C CYS A 262 0.45 -6.19 -11.44
N CYS A 263 0.32 -4.87 -11.31
CA CYS A 263 0.20 -4.20 -10.01
C CYS A 263 -1.17 -4.43 -9.39
N GLU A 264 -1.20 -4.92 -8.14
CA GLU A 264 -2.44 -5.18 -7.40
C GLU A 264 -3.30 -3.92 -7.23
N ALA A 265 -2.67 -2.77 -6.96
CA ALA A 265 -3.39 -1.51 -6.82
C ALA A 265 -4.04 -1.05 -8.14
N MET A 266 -3.37 -1.22 -9.28
CA MET A 266 -3.92 -0.87 -10.59
C MET A 266 -5.02 -1.85 -11.02
N ILE A 267 -4.86 -3.14 -10.73
CA ILE A 267 -5.89 -4.16 -10.95
C ILE A 267 -7.12 -3.86 -10.09
N ALA A 268 -6.92 -3.53 -8.81
CA ALA A 268 -8.01 -3.13 -7.91
C ALA A 268 -8.71 -1.85 -8.40
N ALA A 269 -7.95 -0.83 -8.82
CA ALA A 269 -8.50 0.41 -9.35
C ALA A 269 -9.40 0.19 -10.58
N ARG A 270 -9.05 -0.77 -11.44
CA ARG A 270 -9.87 -1.14 -12.59
C ARG A 270 -11.10 -1.98 -12.21
N ARG A 271 -10.93 -2.98 -11.33
CA ARG A 271 -12.01 -3.91 -10.95
C ARG A 271 -13.05 -3.28 -10.03
N PHE A 272 -12.61 -2.45 -9.10
CA PHE A 272 -13.42 -1.88 -8.04
C PHE A 272 -13.54 -0.35 -8.13
N ALA A 273 -13.48 0.19 -9.33
CA ALA A 273 -13.44 1.64 -9.61
C ALA A 273 -14.49 2.46 -8.84
N ILE A 274 -15.73 1.97 -8.74
CA ILE A 274 -16.83 2.63 -8.03
C ILE A 274 -16.56 2.87 -6.53
N TYR A 275 -15.59 2.18 -5.95
CA TYR A 275 -15.21 2.33 -4.54
C TYR A 275 -13.95 3.18 -4.35
N ASN A 276 -13.41 3.77 -5.40
CA ASN A 276 -12.18 4.59 -5.36
C ASN A 276 -11.02 3.91 -4.59
N PRO A 277 -10.59 2.71 -4.97
CA PRO A 277 -9.63 1.89 -4.21
C PRO A 277 -8.26 2.53 -4.07
N VAL A 278 -7.93 3.50 -4.91
CA VAL A 278 -6.67 4.26 -4.91
C VAL A 278 -7.00 5.74 -4.99
N HIS A 279 -6.42 6.56 -4.14
CA HIS A 279 -6.57 8.01 -4.23
C HIS A 279 -5.89 8.58 -5.47
N THR A 280 -6.55 9.54 -6.11
CA THR A 280 -6.05 10.23 -7.29
C THR A 280 -4.87 11.15 -6.96
N SER A 281 -4.18 11.63 -8.01
CA SER A 281 -3.11 12.63 -7.90
C SER A 281 -3.62 14.05 -7.58
N ASN A 282 -4.91 14.25 -7.36
CA ASN A 282 -5.60 15.55 -7.31
C ASN A 282 -5.66 16.31 -8.65
N PHE A 283 -5.34 15.64 -9.73
CA PHE A 283 -5.43 16.14 -11.10
C PHE A 283 -6.29 15.21 -11.96
N ILE A 284 -6.79 15.76 -13.07
CA ILE A 284 -7.57 15.02 -14.06
C ILE A 284 -7.20 15.52 -15.47
N PRO A 285 -7.14 14.67 -16.50
CA PRO A 285 -6.92 15.12 -17.86
C PRO A 285 -8.17 15.80 -18.43
N GLU A 286 -8.00 17.02 -18.94
CA GLU A 286 -8.98 17.73 -19.74
C GLU A 286 -8.70 17.48 -21.23
N ILE A 287 -9.75 17.25 -22.03
CA ILE A 287 -9.66 16.91 -23.45
C ILE A 287 -10.16 18.09 -24.29
N LYS A 288 -9.28 18.72 -25.10
CA LYS A 288 -9.65 19.66 -26.13
C LYS A 288 -10.19 18.87 -27.32
N SER A 289 -11.49 18.61 -27.34
CA SER A 289 -12.14 17.77 -28.34
C SER A 289 -11.97 18.24 -29.78
N ALA A 290 -11.75 19.55 -30.04
CA ALA A 290 -11.50 20.08 -31.37
C ALA A 290 -10.20 19.52 -31.97
N ASP A 291 -9.17 19.35 -31.15
CA ASP A 291 -7.82 18.97 -31.58
C ASP A 291 -7.61 17.44 -31.55
N CYS A 292 -8.61 16.68 -31.11
CA CYS A 292 -8.50 15.22 -30.94
C CYS A 292 -8.73 14.50 -32.28
N THR A 293 -7.72 13.78 -32.77
CA THR A 293 -7.79 12.98 -34.01
C THR A 293 -8.40 11.60 -33.84
N GLY A 294 -8.64 11.15 -32.58
CA GLY A 294 -9.18 9.82 -32.30
C GLY A 294 -8.17 8.68 -32.49
N CYS A 295 -6.87 8.95 -32.41
CA CYS A 295 -5.80 7.96 -32.65
C CYS A 295 -5.75 6.80 -31.65
N GLY A 296 -6.40 6.90 -30.50
CA GLY A 296 -6.50 5.83 -29.49
C GLY A 296 -5.30 5.64 -28.58
N LYS A 297 -4.18 6.36 -28.73
CA LYS A 297 -2.97 6.19 -27.90
C LYS A 297 -3.25 6.40 -26.41
N CYS A 298 -4.12 7.37 -26.06
CA CYS A 298 -4.55 7.60 -24.68
C CYS A 298 -5.36 6.42 -24.08
N VAL A 299 -6.09 5.69 -24.92
CA VAL A 299 -6.83 4.48 -24.49
C VAL A 299 -5.86 3.34 -24.21
N THR A 300 -4.94 3.07 -25.13
CA THR A 300 -3.97 1.97 -25.00
C THR A 300 -3.05 2.12 -23.79
N ILE A 301 -2.66 3.37 -23.46
CA ILE A 301 -1.73 3.63 -22.37
C ILE A 301 -2.40 3.65 -20.98
N CYS A 302 -3.74 3.77 -20.92
CA CYS A 302 -4.44 3.96 -19.65
C CYS A 302 -4.39 2.70 -18.79
N PRO A 303 -3.76 2.73 -17.60
CA PRO A 303 -3.55 1.53 -16.77
C PRO A 303 -4.85 1.02 -16.13
N VAL A 304 -5.90 1.88 -16.06
CA VAL A 304 -7.18 1.59 -15.42
C VAL A 304 -8.38 1.67 -16.39
N GLU A 305 -8.10 1.78 -17.70
CA GLU A 305 -9.12 1.80 -18.76
C GLU A 305 -10.15 2.98 -18.62
N ALA A 306 -9.71 4.08 -18.00
CA ALA A 306 -10.56 5.27 -17.85
C ALA A 306 -10.78 6.05 -19.17
N MET A 307 -9.97 5.77 -20.21
CA MET A 307 -10.08 6.42 -21.52
C MET A 307 -10.76 5.50 -22.52
N THR A 308 -11.69 6.02 -23.31
CA THR A 308 -12.41 5.30 -24.38
C THR A 308 -12.48 6.14 -25.65
N LEU A 309 -12.74 5.49 -26.81
CA LEU A 309 -13.06 6.18 -28.06
C LEU A 309 -14.56 6.12 -28.29
N VAL A 310 -15.16 7.27 -28.55
CA VAL A 310 -16.58 7.43 -28.91
C VAL A 310 -16.72 8.09 -30.27
N SER A 311 -17.89 8.00 -30.91
CA SER A 311 -18.18 8.72 -32.14
C SER A 311 -17.99 10.23 -31.94
N ALA A 312 -17.38 10.90 -32.91
CA ALA A 312 -17.26 12.36 -32.91
C ALA A 312 -18.58 13.06 -33.25
N HIS A 313 -19.59 12.30 -33.73
CA HIS A 313 -20.86 12.82 -34.25
C HIS A 313 -20.69 13.91 -35.34
N ASP A 314 -19.59 13.80 -36.14
CA ASP A 314 -19.34 14.69 -37.24
C ASP A 314 -20.07 14.19 -38.51
N PRO A 315 -21.06 14.95 -39.04
CA PRO A 315 -21.78 14.55 -40.25
C PRO A 315 -20.90 14.42 -41.47
N LYS A 316 -19.80 15.19 -41.55
CA LYS A 316 -18.85 15.14 -42.64
C LYS A 316 -17.89 13.94 -42.54
N HIS A 317 -17.63 13.48 -41.32
CA HIS A 317 -16.71 12.39 -41.05
C HIS A 317 -17.34 11.37 -40.11
N PRO A 318 -18.36 10.59 -40.51
CA PRO A 318 -19.18 9.73 -39.62
C PRO A 318 -18.40 8.61 -38.96
N LYS A 319 -17.22 8.27 -39.46
CA LYS A 319 -16.31 7.28 -38.84
C LYS A 319 -15.30 7.89 -37.87
N GLN A 320 -15.26 9.20 -37.74
CA GLN A 320 -14.34 9.87 -36.84
C GLN A 320 -14.69 9.57 -35.41
N LYS A 321 -13.66 9.23 -34.63
CA LYS A 321 -13.75 8.99 -33.18
C LYS A 321 -13.04 10.10 -32.42
N LYS A 322 -13.42 10.26 -31.14
CA LYS A 322 -12.77 11.17 -30.20
C LYS A 322 -12.57 10.43 -28.86
N ALA A 323 -11.55 10.83 -28.12
CA ALA A 323 -11.33 10.33 -26.78
C ALA A 323 -12.41 10.86 -25.82
N ARG A 324 -12.85 9.98 -24.93
CA ARG A 324 -13.73 10.30 -23.81
C ARG A 324 -13.14 9.76 -22.53
N LEU A 325 -13.16 10.58 -21.47
CA LEU A 325 -12.70 10.22 -20.14
C LEU A 325 -13.89 9.74 -19.29
N ASN A 326 -13.66 8.67 -18.52
CA ASN A 326 -14.47 8.33 -17.37
C ASN A 326 -13.77 8.88 -16.10
N GLU A 327 -14.29 9.99 -15.57
CA GLU A 327 -13.70 10.71 -14.44
C GLU A 327 -13.75 9.90 -13.14
N GLU A 328 -14.77 9.04 -12.96
CA GLU A 328 -14.94 8.20 -11.78
C GLU A 328 -13.86 7.12 -11.63
N VAL A 329 -13.27 6.70 -12.77
CA VAL A 329 -12.21 5.67 -12.80
C VAL A 329 -10.82 6.28 -12.88
N CYS A 330 -10.72 7.54 -13.33
CA CYS A 330 -9.47 8.19 -13.62
C CYS A 330 -8.64 8.44 -12.35
N LEU A 331 -7.39 8.01 -12.36
CA LEU A 331 -6.44 8.22 -11.27
C LEU A 331 -5.65 9.53 -11.38
N GLY A 332 -5.80 10.26 -12.48
CA GLY A 332 -5.05 11.51 -12.71
C GLY A 332 -3.54 11.29 -12.89
N CYS A 333 -3.11 10.11 -13.31
CA CYS A 333 -1.69 9.76 -13.43
C CYS A 333 -0.94 10.49 -14.54
N GLY A 334 -1.63 11.09 -15.53
CA GLY A 334 -1.03 11.89 -16.60
C GLY A 334 -0.45 11.10 -17.77
N LEU A 335 -0.45 9.78 -17.80
CA LEU A 335 0.12 8.97 -18.90
C LEU A 335 -0.56 9.25 -20.24
N CYS A 336 -1.88 9.46 -20.24
CA CYS A 336 -2.62 9.81 -21.46
C CYS A 336 -2.21 11.19 -22.03
N VAL A 337 -1.84 12.13 -21.17
CA VAL A 337 -1.32 13.46 -21.57
C VAL A 337 0.02 13.27 -22.28
N ARG A 338 0.93 12.52 -21.69
CA ARG A 338 2.24 12.20 -22.28
C ARG A 338 2.11 11.48 -23.63
N ALA A 339 1.18 10.55 -23.75
CA ALA A 339 1.01 9.71 -24.93
C ALA A 339 0.31 10.44 -26.10
N CYS A 340 -0.27 11.63 -25.88
CA CYS A 340 -1.03 12.34 -26.88
C CYS A 340 -0.12 13.08 -27.86
N PRO A 341 -0.03 12.67 -29.14
CA PRO A 341 0.84 13.32 -30.11
C PRO A 341 0.35 14.72 -30.52
N GLU A 342 -0.98 14.95 -30.42
CA GLU A 342 -1.62 16.23 -30.80
C GLU A 342 -1.60 17.24 -29.64
N GLY A 343 -1.12 16.87 -28.44
CA GLY A 343 -1.16 17.74 -27.27
C GLY A 343 -2.56 18.20 -26.86
N CYS A 344 -3.61 17.48 -27.28
CA CYS A 344 -5.00 17.84 -26.98
C CYS A 344 -5.45 17.44 -25.56
N LEU A 345 -4.56 16.85 -24.75
CA LEU A 345 -4.79 16.48 -23.37
C LEU A 345 -3.90 17.31 -22.45
N THR A 346 -4.48 17.89 -21.40
CA THR A 346 -3.75 18.63 -20.36
C THR A 346 -4.24 18.22 -18.97
N LEU A 347 -3.37 18.19 -17.96
CA LEU A 347 -3.80 17.98 -16.59
C LEU A 347 -4.38 19.27 -16.01
N VAL A 348 -5.51 19.17 -15.33
CA VAL A 348 -6.12 20.25 -14.55
C VAL A 348 -6.34 19.80 -13.12
N SER A 349 -6.27 20.73 -12.16
CA SER A 349 -6.51 20.42 -10.74
C SER A 349 -7.98 20.06 -10.50
N LEU A 350 -8.22 19.05 -9.67
CA LEU A 350 -9.55 18.75 -9.16
C LEU A 350 -10.03 19.87 -8.22
N ALA A 351 -11.30 20.25 -8.33
CA ALA A 351 -11.94 21.25 -7.46
C ALA A 351 -11.91 20.82 -5.99
N LYS A 352 -12.12 19.51 -5.73
CA LYS A 352 -12.05 18.92 -4.39
C LYS A 352 -10.82 18.01 -4.30
N ARG A 353 -9.86 18.42 -3.49
CA ARG A 353 -8.66 17.62 -3.25
C ARG A 353 -8.91 16.52 -2.24
N VAL A 354 -8.19 15.42 -2.41
CA VAL A 354 -8.17 14.31 -1.44
C VAL A 354 -7.45 14.76 -0.18
N ILE A 355 -8.04 14.47 0.98
CA ILE A 355 -7.39 14.72 2.28
C ILE A 355 -6.36 13.64 2.51
N THR A 356 -5.07 14.03 2.56
CA THR A 356 -3.96 13.13 2.79
C THR A 356 -3.54 13.17 4.26
N PRO A 357 -3.48 12.01 4.97
CA PRO A 357 -2.97 11.94 6.34
C PRO A 357 -1.55 12.48 6.48
N LEU A 358 -1.20 12.97 7.69
CA LEU A 358 0.12 13.55 7.92
C LEU A 358 1.24 12.52 7.72
N ASN A 359 1.13 11.37 8.40
CA ASN A 359 2.11 10.28 8.36
C ASN A 359 1.44 8.91 8.50
N SER A 360 2.21 7.82 8.47
CA SER A 360 1.71 6.44 8.53
C SER A 360 0.94 6.14 9.83
N ALA A 361 1.34 6.70 10.97
CA ALA A 361 0.63 6.53 12.23
C ALA A 361 -0.75 7.20 12.16
N HIS A 362 -0.82 8.45 11.68
CA HIS A 362 -2.08 9.16 11.46
C HIS A 362 -3.00 8.37 10.51
N ARG A 363 -2.48 7.90 9.37
CA ARG A 363 -3.25 7.09 8.42
C ARG A 363 -3.80 5.83 9.09
N SER A 364 -2.97 5.09 9.83
CA SER A 364 -3.38 3.85 10.52
C SER A 364 -4.49 4.10 11.54
N VAL A 365 -4.43 5.20 12.28
CA VAL A 365 -5.47 5.57 13.25
C VAL A 365 -6.78 5.93 12.53
N VAL A 366 -6.74 6.73 11.45
CA VAL A 366 -7.95 7.08 10.68
C VAL A 366 -8.58 5.83 10.07
N MET A 367 -7.79 4.96 9.44
CA MET A 367 -8.26 3.69 8.91
C MET A 367 -8.86 2.79 10.00
N ALA A 368 -8.25 2.74 11.20
CA ALA A 368 -8.77 1.95 12.32
C ALA A 368 -10.13 2.45 12.81
N ILE A 369 -10.34 3.77 12.82
CA ILE A 369 -11.64 4.39 13.16
C ILE A 369 -12.67 4.01 12.10
N GLU A 370 -12.35 4.19 10.83
CA GLU A 370 -13.26 3.91 9.71
C GLU A 370 -13.67 2.42 9.65
N ARG A 371 -12.72 1.52 9.95
CA ARG A 371 -12.90 0.06 9.90
C ARG A 371 -13.38 -0.54 11.23
N GLY A 372 -13.54 0.26 12.30
CA GLY A 372 -14.00 -0.20 13.60
C GLY A 372 -13.02 -1.09 14.35
N THR A 373 -11.70 -0.92 14.12
CA THR A 373 -10.61 -1.68 14.76
C THR A 373 -9.79 -0.83 15.74
N PHE A 374 -10.19 0.43 15.98
CA PHE A 374 -9.45 1.41 16.78
C PHE A 374 -9.17 0.95 18.22
N GLN A 375 -10.08 0.19 18.85
CA GLN A 375 -9.90 -0.40 20.18
C GLN A 375 -8.63 -1.27 20.26
N HIS A 376 -8.19 -1.87 19.16
CA HIS A 376 -6.99 -2.70 19.13
C HIS A 376 -5.70 -1.89 19.15
N LEU A 377 -5.74 -0.65 18.67
CA LEU A 377 -4.61 0.28 18.78
C LEU A 377 -4.43 0.82 20.21
N ILE A 378 -5.51 0.89 20.99
CA ILE A 378 -5.47 1.35 22.39
C ILE A 378 -5.11 0.22 23.33
N PHE A 379 -5.81 -0.93 23.24
CA PHE A 379 -5.69 -2.09 24.12
C PHE A 379 -4.93 -3.22 23.43
N ASP A 380 -3.65 -2.98 23.17
CA ASP A 380 -2.83 -3.86 22.33
C ASP A 380 -2.20 -5.06 23.06
N ASN A 381 -2.20 -5.05 24.40
CA ASN A 381 -1.63 -6.13 25.20
C ASN A 381 -2.63 -7.27 25.48
N ARG A 382 -2.65 -8.29 24.63
CA ARG A 382 -3.56 -9.44 24.78
C ARG A 382 -3.21 -10.41 25.90
N VAL A 383 -2.03 -10.35 26.43
CA VAL A 383 -1.66 -11.17 27.61
C VAL A 383 -2.43 -10.71 28.85
N LEU A 384 -2.76 -9.42 28.95
CA LEU A 384 -3.55 -8.87 30.04
C LEU A 384 -5.05 -9.06 29.80
N PHE A 385 -5.72 -9.73 30.74
CA PHE A 385 -7.17 -9.93 30.70
C PHE A 385 -7.94 -8.61 30.66
N SER A 386 -7.50 -7.59 31.41
CA SER A 386 -8.09 -6.25 31.43
C SER A 386 -8.09 -5.59 30.06
N HIS A 387 -6.99 -5.69 29.29
CA HIS A 387 -6.93 -5.15 27.93
C HIS A 387 -7.87 -5.88 26.98
N ARG A 388 -8.02 -7.20 27.10
CA ARG A 388 -8.98 -7.96 26.28
C ARG A 388 -10.42 -7.56 26.57
N ALA A 389 -10.78 -7.45 27.85
CA ALA A 389 -12.11 -7.05 28.27
C ALA A 389 -12.47 -5.62 27.84
N LEU A 390 -11.56 -4.65 28.08
CA LEU A 390 -11.73 -3.25 27.69
C LEU A 390 -11.79 -3.08 26.17
N SER A 391 -10.98 -3.83 25.43
CA SER A 391 -11.04 -3.84 23.96
C SER A 391 -12.39 -4.34 23.45
N ALA A 392 -12.96 -5.38 24.04
CA ALA A 392 -14.26 -5.91 23.68
C ALA A 392 -15.38 -4.90 23.95
N VAL A 393 -15.38 -4.28 25.12
CA VAL A 393 -16.38 -3.26 25.50
C VAL A 393 -16.30 -2.03 24.57
N LEU A 394 -15.10 -1.49 24.38
CA LEU A 394 -14.90 -0.34 23.52
C LEU A 394 -15.26 -0.67 22.06
N GLY A 395 -14.97 -1.87 21.58
CA GLY A 395 -15.32 -2.33 20.25
C GLY A 395 -16.85 -2.34 20.01
N VAL A 396 -17.65 -2.69 21.01
CA VAL A 396 -19.12 -2.60 20.94
C VAL A 396 -19.55 -1.13 20.88
N VAL A 397 -19.03 -0.28 21.79
CA VAL A 397 -19.38 1.14 21.83
C VAL A 397 -19.06 1.86 20.53
N LEU A 398 -17.88 1.58 19.94
CA LEU A 398 -17.43 2.21 18.67
C LEU A 398 -18.25 1.76 17.45
N LYS A 399 -18.97 0.66 17.54
CA LYS A 399 -19.88 0.20 16.47
C LYS A 399 -21.24 0.89 16.49
N LEU A 400 -21.60 1.59 17.57
CA LEU A 400 -22.86 2.33 17.66
C LEU A 400 -22.88 3.50 16.67
N PRO A 401 -23.95 3.68 15.87
CA PRO A 401 -24.03 4.69 14.81
C PRO A 401 -23.69 6.12 15.26
N PRO A 402 -24.19 6.64 16.40
CA PRO A 402 -23.88 7.99 16.87
C PRO A 402 -22.38 8.18 17.16
N VAL A 403 -21.72 7.18 17.74
CA VAL A 403 -20.29 7.24 18.08
C VAL A 403 -19.43 7.25 16.81
N LYS A 404 -19.78 6.47 15.79
CA LYS A 404 -19.11 6.52 14.49
C LYS A 404 -19.24 7.89 13.83
N GLN A 405 -20.41 8.52 13.88
CA GLN A 405 -20.64 9.85 13.32
C GLN A 405 -19.84 10.93 14.07
N ILE A 406 -19.80 10.89 15.40
CA ILE A 406 -19.03 11.83 16.22
C ILE A 406 -17.53 11.66 15.96
N MET A 407 -17.02 10.42 15.92
CA MET A 407 -15.61 10.14 15.64
C MET A 407 -15.23 10.50 14.20
N ALA A 408 -16.17 10.44 13.26
CA ALA A 408 -15.96 10.85 11.87
C ALA A 408 -15.99 12.37 11.70
N SER A 409 -16.51 13.14 12.67
CA SER A 409 -16.52 14.61 12.57
C SER A 409 -15.07 15.16 12.52
N GLN A 410 -14.84 16.15 11.67
CA GLN A 410 -13.49 16.71 11.45
C GLN A 410 -12.87 17.30 12.71
N GLN A 411 -13.65 17.84 13.63
CA GLN A 411 -13.16 18.43 14.87
C GLN A 411 -12.64 17.40 15.89
N VAL A 412 -13.28 16.24 15.96
CA VAL A 412 -12.84 15.15 16.85
C VAL A 412 -11.64 14.43 16.24
N LYS A 413 -11.62 14.29 14.92
CA LYS A 413 -10.45 13.73 14.19
C LYS A 413 -9.18 14.53 14.48
N SER A 414 -9.23 15.86 14.53
CA SER A 414 -8.04 16.71 14.69
C SER A 414 -7.45 16.67 16.10
N ARG A 415 -8.22 17.01 17.14
CA ARG A 415 -7.68 17.16 18.52
C ARG A 415 -7.34 15.84 19.20
N TYR A 416 -8.16 14.80 19.03
CA TYR A 416 -7.92 13.51 19.64
C TYR A 416 -6.77 12.74 18.95
N LEU A 417 -6.66 12.87 17.64
CA LEU A 417 -5.61 12.26 16.86
C LEU A 417 -4.23 12.86 17.14
N GLU A 418 -4.12 14.19 17.31
CA GLU A 418 -2.86 14.85 17.70
C GLU A 418 -2.37 14.34 19.04
N THR A 419 -3.27 14.15 20.01
CA THR A 419 -2.92 13.62 21.36
C THR A 419 -2.49 12.15 21.31
N LEU A 420 -3.06 11.35 20.42
CA LEU A 420 -2.68 9.93 20.26
C LEU A 420 -1.36 9.78 19.49
N ILE A 421 -1.17 10.57 18.44
CA ILE A 421 0.05 10.54 17.62
C ILE A 421 1.26 11.00 18.42
N SER A 422 1.10 11.98 19.31
CA SER A 422 2.18 12.45 20.20
C SER A 422 2.58 11.43 21.28
N LYS A 423 1.75 10.39 21.52
CA LYS A 423 1.98 9.30 22.49
C LYS A 423 2.33 7.97 21.83
N MET A 424 2.36 7.90 20.51
CA MET A 424 2.77 6.74 19.71
C MET A 424 4.19 6.90 19.19
#